data_d2529c92298ec70f2895b222443cfb66
#
_entry.id   d2529c92298ec70f2895b222443cfb66
#
_cell.length_a   1.000
_cell.length_b   1.000
_cell.length_c   1.000
_cell.angle_alpha   90.00
_cell.angle_beta   90.00
_cell.angle_gamma   90.00
#
_symmetry.space_group_name_H-M   'P 1'
#
loop_
_entity.id
_entity.type
_entity.pdbx_description
1 polymer ?
#
loop_
_entity_poly.entity_id
_entity_poly.type
_entity_poly.pdbx_seq_one_letter_code
_entity_poly.pdbx_strand_id
1 'polypeptide(L)'
;MLYMSCYRFMPEYFKPAFDVKNETYTSIVSYPENAVQHANYDFYSNLLSTGLTLDNSCNYFTIQHLNGTHEFTTNEFCEYDEQNLSCESTVKGIFTMLNVYIEQLKKLGAYDNSTIIITSDHGTIDRPQMIFFIKEKNETHEMMQETSAPITLNELVPTIVESLGKDYSEFGSSIHDFNDGELRERTVYIRDFDESKPPVPCYDGLRDGKVNAYRVYTYTGGEDEFVNALYGDDIITIPMVDSYF
;
A
#
# COMPACT_ATOMS: atom_id res chain seq x y z
N MET A 1 -14.67 12.30 -11.52
CA MET A 1 -14.97 11.61 -10.24
C MET A 1 -16.20 10.73 -10.31
N LEU A 2 -17.40 11.25 -10.61
CA LEU A 2 -18.64 10.45 -10.68
C LEU A 2 -18.53 9.23 -11.64
N TYR A 3 -17.94 9.42 -12.82
CA TYR A 3 -17.75 8.35 -13.81
C TYR A 3 -16.86 7.20 -13.29
N MET A 4 -15.76 7.52 -12.63
CA MET A 4 -14.87 6.51 -12.02
C MET A 4 -15.56 5.76 -10.87
N SER A 5 -16.34 6.46 -10.05
CA SER A 5 -17.15 5.83 -9.02
C SER A 5 -18.20 4.90 -9.62
N CYS A 6 -18.89 5.33 -10.67
CA CYS A 6 -19.84 4.47 -11.38
C CYS A 6 -19.16 3.24 -11.98
N TYR A 7 -18.02 3.40 -12.65
CA TYR A 7 -17.25 2.26 -13.17
C TYR A 7 -16.88 1.26 -12.08
N ARG A 8 -16.40 1.74 -10.93
CA ARG A 8 -15.97 0.88 -9.82
C ARG A 8 -17.11 0.07 -9.20
N PHE A 9 -18.30 0.68 -9.05
CA PHE A 9 -19.42 0.07 -8.31
C PHE A 9 -20.50 -0.55 -9.19
N MET A 10 -20.43 -0.39 -10.52
CA MET A 10 -21.39 -1.00 -11.42
C MET A 10 -21.11 -2.48 -11.64
N PRO A 11 -22.17 -3.31 -11.79
CA PRO A 11 -22.02 -4.68 -12.26
C PRO A 11 -21.27 -4.73 -13.61
N GLU A 12 -20.49 -5.77 -13.83
CA GLU A 12 -19.60 -5.96 -14.98
C GLU A 12 -20.29 -5.63 -16.32
N TYR A 13 -21.51 -6.08 -16.50
CA TYR A 13 -22.30 -5.85 -17.71
C TYR A 13 -22.49 -4.36 -18.07
N PHE A 14 -22.52 -3.47 -17.08
CA PHE A 14 -22.71 -2.04 -17.30
C PHE A 14 -21.39 -1.25 -17.34
N LYS A 15 -20.27 -1.84 -16.95
CA LYS A 15 -18.97 -1.17 -16.93
C LYS A 15 -18.56 -0.56 -18.27
N PRO A 16 -18.80 -1.22 -19.45
CA PRO A 16 -18.44 -0.63 -20.75
C PRO A 16 -19.13 0.71 -21.02
N ALA A 17 -20.31 0.98 -20.43
CA ALA A 17 -20.99 2.26 -20.58
C ALA A 17 -20.31 3.40 -19.81
N PHE A 18 -19.43 3.06 -18.86
CA PHE A 18 -18.66 3.97 -18.03
C PHE A 18 -17.16 3.82 -18.27
N ASP A 19 -16.78 3.31 -19.43
CA ASP A 19 -15.39 3.10 -19.83
C ASP A 19 -14.60 4.41 -19.66
N VAL A 20 -13.68 4.41 -18.68
CA VAL A 20 -12.80 5.53 -18.40
C VAL A 20 -11.57 5.33 -19.28
N LYS A 21 -11.64 5.85 -20.50
CA LYS A 21 -10.50 5.84 -21.41
C LYS A 21 -9.32 6.57 -20.78
N ASN A 22 -8.12 6.12 -21.10
CA ASN A 22 -6.87 6.75 -20.64
C ASN A 22 -6.84 8.26 -20.82
N GLU A 23 -7.38 8.75 -21.96
CA GLU A 23 -7.50 10.16 -22.26
C GLU A 23 -8.44 10.91 -21.30
N THR A 24 -9.48 10.27 -20.80
CA THR A 24 -10.41 10.84 -19.82
C THR A 24 -9.79 10.85 -18.41
N TYR A 25 -8.97 9.86 -18.09
CA TYR A 25 -8.24 9.80 -16.83
C TYR A 25 -7.15 10.87 -16.77
N THR A 26 -6.34 11.01 -17.82
CA THR A 26 -5.30 12.03 -17.92
C THR A 26 -5.86 13.46 -17.95
N SER A 27 -7.07 13.68 -18.47
CA SER A 27 -7.72 14.99 -18.44
C SER A 27 -8.29 15.36 -17.07
N ILE A 28 -8.63 14.38 -16.24
CA ILE A 28 -9.13 14.60 -14.87
C ILE A 28 -7.97 14.72 -13.88
N VAL A 29 -6.86 14.05 -14.14
CA VAL A 29 -5.66 14.01 -13.31
C VAL A 29 -4.46 14.33 -14.20
N SER A 30 -4.36 15.57 -14.67
CA SER A 30 -3.12 16.01 -15.29
C SER A 30 -2.08 16.26 -14.20
N TYR A 31 -1.26 15.26 -13.95
CA TYR A 31 -0.01 15.50 -13.21
C TYR A 31 0.97 16.20 -14.17
N PRO A 32 1.64 17.28 -13.74
CA PRO A 32 2.82 17.77 -14.46
C PRO A 32 3.80 16.61 -14.66
N GLU A 33 4.55 16.64 -15.74
CA GLU A 33 5.46 15.56 -16.15
C GLU A 33 6.42 15.09 -15.03
N ASN A 34 6.65 15.92 -14.00
CA ASN A 34 7.50 15.66 -12.84
C ASN A 34 6.72 15.51 -11.52
N ALA A 35 5.40 15.45 -11.52
CA ALA A 35 4.61 15.46 -10.29
C ALA A 35 4.86 14.24 -9.40
N VAL A 36 5.13 13.09 -10.01
CA VAL A 36 5.44 11.85 -9.27
C VAL A 36 6.79 11.98 -8.56
N GLN A 37 7.79 12.56 -9.22
CA GLN A 37 9.15 12.71 -8.68
C GLN A 37 9.20 13.67 -7.48
N HIS A 38 8.33 14.67 -7.43
CA HIS A 38 8.31 15.68 -6.37
C HIS A 38 7.23 15.46 -5.31
N ALA A 39 6.34 14.49 -5.47
CA ALA A 39 5.15 14.32 -4.63
C ALA A 39 5.47 14.24 -3.12
N ASN A 40 6.48 13.47 -2.74
CA ASN A 40 6.90 13.36 -1.34
C ASN A 40 7.50 14.66 -0.82
N TYR A 41 8.35 15.31 -1.61
CA TYR A 41 8.95 16.60 -1.27
C TYR A 41 7.89 17.70 -1.12
N ASP A 42 6.95 17.79 -2.06
CA ASP A 42 5.89 18.78 -2.04
C ASP A 42 4.97 18.58 -0.83
N PHE A 43 4.63 17.32 -0.53
CA PHE A 43 3.86 17.00 0.68
C PHE A 43 4.60 17.43 1.93
N TYR A 44 5.88 17.10 2.04
CA TYR A 44 6.71 17.46 3.21
C TYR A 44 6.88 18.97 3.34
N SER A 45 7.15 19.67 2.25
CA SER A 45 7.26 21.13 2.21
C SER A 45 5.95 21.81 2.64
N ASN A 46 4.81 21.32 2.19
CA ASN A 46 3.50 21.79 2.62
C ASN A 46 3.24 21.51 4.10
N LEU A 47 3.61 20.32 4.58
CA LEU A 47 3.50 19.95 5.98
C LEU A 47 4.32 20.88 6.90
N LEU A 48 5.52 21.28 6.45
CA LEU A 48 6.37 22.22 7.20
C LEU A 48 5.86 23.65 7.16
N SER A 49 5.38 24.12 6.02
CA SER A 49 5.01 25.53 5.81
C SER A 49 3.59 25.84 6.29
N THR A 50 2.65 24.96 6.08
CA THR A 50 1.23 25.15 6.42
C THR A 50 0.87 24.44 7.73
N GLY A 51 1.43 23.24 7.93
CA GLY A 51 1.10 22.36 9.04
C GLY A 51 -0.26 21.72 8.94
N LEU A 52 -0.56 20.86 9.93
CA LEU A 52 -1.87 20.23 10.08
C LEU A 52 -2.81 21.19 10.82
N THR A 53 -4.07 21.15 10.44
CA THR A 53 -5.16 21.84 11.14
C THR A 53 -6.21 20.85 11.56
N LEU A 54 -6.88 21.09 12.68
CA LEU A 54 -7.93 20.23 13.23
C LEU A 54 -9.19 21.05 13.42
N ASP A 55 -10.31 20.57 12.86
CA ASP A 55 -11.64 21.04 13.19
C ASP A 55 -12.27 20.02 14.15
N ASN A 56 -12.44 20.41 15.41
CA ASN A 56 -12.97 19.54 16.47
C ASN A 56 -14.47 19.24 16.32
N SER A 57 -15.13 19.76 15.29
CA SER A 57 -16.55 19.49 15.03
C SER A 57 -16.82 18.18 14.30
N CYS A 58 -15.78 17.50 13.76
CA CYS A 58 -15.93 16.27 13.00
C CYS A 58 -14.81 15.26 13.29
N ASN A 59 -15.04 14.01 12.94
CA ASN A 59 -14.03 12.97 12.88
C ASN A 59 -13.37 12.97 11.49
N TYR A 60 -12.10 12.65 11.44
CA TYR A 60 -11.35 12.55 10.19
C TYR A 60 -11.05 11.09 9.87
N PHE A 61 -11.15 10.77 8.60
CA PHE A 61 -10.53 9.60 8.00
C PHE A 61 -9.62 10.09 6.88
N THR A 62 -8.32 9.88 7.04
CA THR A 62 -7.31 10.39 6.09
C THR A 62 -6.52 9.21 5.53
N ILE A 63 -6.37 9.18 4.22
CA ILE A 63 -5.44 8.28 3.53
C ILE A 63 -4.39 9.17 2.86
N GLN A 64 -3.13 8.93 3.20
CA GLN A 64 -1.98 9.56 2.56
C GLN A 64 -1.18 8.49 1.83
N HIS A 65 -1.13 8.58 0.52
CA HIS A 65 -0.30 7.71 -0.30
C HIS A 65 1.00 8.44 -0.64
N LEU A 66 2.10 7.96 -0.08
CA LEU A 66 3.45 8.44 -0.36
C LEU A 66 4.06 7.58 -1.48
N ASN A 67 4.96 8.16 -2.26
CA ASN A 67 5.55 7.47 -3.42
C ASN A 67 6.51 6.32 -3.03
N GLY A 68 6.74 6.14 -1.74
CA GLY A 68 7.56 5.05 -1.22
C GLY A 68 8.97 5.05 -1.79
N THR A 69 9.47 3.85 -2.08
CA THR A 69 10.78 3.61 -2.69
C THR A 69 10.68 3.18 -4.15
N HIS A 70 9.54 3.42 -4.79
CA HIS A 70 9.35 3.09 -6.20
C HIS A 70 10.35 3.86 -7.09
N GLU A 71 10.55 5.13 -6.77
CA GLU A 71 11.61 5.96 -7.32
C GLU A 71 12.39 6.62 -6.18
N PHE A 72 13.71 6.67 -6.28
CA PHE A 72 14.54 7.33 -5.29
C PHE A 72 14.57 8.83 -5.59
N THR A 73 13.71 9.58 -4.93
CA THR A 73 13.49 11.00 -5.22
C THR A 73 13.87 11.93 -4.10
N THR A 74 14.06 11.42 -2.89
CA THR A 74 14.41 12.21 -1.71
C THR A 74 15.55 11.58 -0.91
N ASN A 75 16.37 12.44 -0.32
CA ASN A 75 17.37 12.02 0.65
C ASN A 75 16.77 11.79 2.04
N GLU A 76 17.59 11.49 3.04
CA GLU A 76 17.17 11.23 4.44
C GLU A 76 16.52 12.43 5.13
N PHE A 77 16.66 13.63 4.59
CA PHE A 77 16.05 14.88 5.09
C PHE A 77 14.79 15.27 4.32
N CYS A 78 14.28 14.39 3.46
CA CYS A 78 13.19 14.67 2.52
C CYS A 78 13.49 15.79 1.51
N GLU A 79 14.75 16.07 1.24
CA GLU A 79 15.16 17.01 0.21
C GLU A 79 15.27 16.28 -1.13
N TYR A 80 14.91 16.98 -2.21
CA TYR A 80 15.13 16.48 -3.56
C TYR A 80 16.63 16.52 -3.89
N ASP A 81 17.21 15.36 -4.15
CA ASP A 81 18.63 15.22 -4.49
C ASP A 81 18.78 14.20 -5.62
N GLU A 82 19.17 14.64 -6.80
CA GLU A 82 19.34 13.75 -7.97
C GLU A 82 20.62 12.92 -7.94
N GLN A 83 21.59 13.26 -7.08
CA GLN A 83 22.95 12.73 -7.20
C GLN A 83 23.31 11.64 -6.19
N ASN A 84 22.63 11.57 -5.03
CA ASN A 84 23.02 10.70 -3.91
C ASN A 84 21.86 9.87 -3.36
N LEU A 85 20.95 9.44 -4.23
CA LEU A 85 19.76 8.71 -3.82
C LEU A 85 20.03 7.22 -3.69
N SER A 86 19.50 6.63 -2.64
CA SER A 86 19.46 5.19 -2.41
C SER A 86 18.11 4.80 -1.82
N CYS A 87 17.77 3.52 -1.89
CA CYS A 87 16.60 2.98 -1.21
C CYS A 87 16.62 3.35 0.29
N GLU A 88 17.76 3.17 0.94
CA GLU A 88 17.93 3.47 2.36
C GLU A 88 17.70 4.96 2.68
N SER A 89 18.29 5.87 1.90
CA SER A 89 18.11 7.32 2.13
C SER A 89 16.67 7.75 1.91
N THR A 90 16.01 7.20 0.90
CA THR A 90 14.59 7.49 0.61
C THR A 90 13.69 6.97 1.74
N VAL A 91 13.90 5.74 2.23
CA VAL A 91 13.16 5.21 3.39
C VAL A 91 13.34 6.10 4.62
N LYS A 92 14.58 6.51 4.93
CA LYS A 92 14.85 7.43 6.04
C LYS A 92 14.11 8.77 5.87
N GLY A 93 14.08 9.31 4.65
CA GLY A 93 13.33 10.52 4.32
C GLY A 93 11.82 10.36 4.57
N ILE A 94 11.23 9.24 4.18
CA ILE A 94 9.82 8.93 4.45
C ILE A 94 9.56 8.91 5.97
N PHE A 95 10.41 8.25 6.75
CA PHE A 95 10.26 8.23 8.21
C PHE A 95 10.51 9.59 8.85
N THR A 96 11.37 10.43 8.28
CA THR A 96 11.54 11.83 8.70
C THR A 96 10.25 12.61 8.51
N MET A 97 9.59 12.46 7.37
CA MET A 97 8.30 13.08 7.06
C MET A 97 7.20 12.58 8.00
N LEU A 98 7.09 11.25 8.18
CA LEU A 98 6.12 10.64 9.11
C LEU A 98 6.32 11.14 10.54
N ASN A 99 7.56 11.27 10.99
CA ASN A 99 7.85 11.81 12.31
C ASN A 99 7.34 13.26 12.47
N VAL A 100 7.55 14.12 11.47
CA VAL A 100 7.02 15.49 11.49
C VAL A 100 5.49 15.49 11.52
N TYR A 101 4.86 14.61 10.77
CA TYR A 101 3.39 14.45 10.76
C TYR A 101 2.89 14.04 12.15
N ILE A 102 3.49 13.03 12.77
CA ILE A 102 3.15 12.54 14.11
C ILE A 102 3.35 13.61 15.17
N GLU A 103 4.47 14.35 15.13
CA GLU A 103 4.74 15.44 16.07
C GLU A 103 3.71 16.58 15.93
N GLN A 104 3.19 16.84 14.74
CA GLN A 104 2.10 17.81 14.57
C GLN A 104 0.78 17.28 15.12
N LEU A 105 0.46 16.00 14.97
CA LEU A 105 -0.72 15.38 15.61
C LEU A 105 -0.62 15.47 17.14
N LYS A 106 0.57 15.25 17.72
CA LYS A 106 0.81 15.40 19.17
C LYS A 106 0.57 16.83 19.62
N LYS A 107 1.11 17.82 18.89
CA LYS A 107 0.91 19.26 19.19
C LYS A 107 -0.55 19.69 19.13
N LEU A 108 -1.33 19.08 18.23
CA LEU A 108 -2.76 19.33 18.11
C LEU A 108 -3.60 18.56 19.15
N GLY A 109 -2.99 17.69 19.96
CA GLY A 109 -3.70 16.83 20.90
C GLY A 109 -4.53 15.74 20.22
N ALA A 110 -4.26 15.44 18.94
CA ALA A 110 -4.98 14.46 18.16
C ALA A 110 -4.33 13.07 18.21
N TYR A 111 -3.02 12.97 18.49
CA TYR A 111 -2.25 11.73 18.41
C TYR A 111 -2.86 10.60 19.26
N ASP A 112 -3.11 10.85 20.55
CA ASP A 112 -3.62 9.82 21.46
C ASP A 112 -5.02 9.34 21.07
N ASN A 113 -5.83 10.23 20.49
CA ASN A 113 -7.21 9.94 20.05
C ASN A 113 -7.30 9.43 18.60
N SER A 114 -6.17 9.11 17.97
CA SER A 114 -6.11 8.62 16.60
C SER A 114 -5.65 7.17 16.55
N THR A 115 -6.24 6.38 15.67
CA THR A 115 -5.62 5.17 15.14
C THR A 115 -4.77 5.56 13.95
N ILE A 116 -3.51 5.14 13.93
CA ILE A 116 -2.54 5.43 12.86
C ILE A 116 -2.05 4.10 12.30
N ILE A 117 -2.25 3.87 11.02
CA ILE A 117 -1.76 2.69 10.31
C ILE A 117 -0.76 3.15 9.26
N ILE A 118 0.43 2.55 9.27
CA ILE A 118 1.48 2.78 8.28
C ILE A 118 1.75 1.44 7.61
N THR A 119 1.49 1.35 6.32
CA THR A 119 1.69 0.13 5.55
C THR A 119 2.17 0.45 4.14
N SER A 120 2.67 -0.56 3.43
CA SER A 120 2.93 -0.49 2.00
C SER A 120 1.85 -1.26 1.23
N ASP A 121 1.61 -0.87 -0.01
CA ASP A 121 0.69 -1.55 -0.94
C ASP A 121 1.27 -2.87 -1.47
N HIS A 122 2.59 -2.96 -1.57
CA HIS A 122 3.35 -4.16 -1.90
C HIS A 122 4.79 -4.06 -1.39
N GLY A 123 5.50 -5.18 -1.44
CA GLY A 123 6.94 -5.25 -1.28
C GLY A 123 7.68 -5.17 -2.61
N THR A 124 8.92 -5.63 -2.64
CA THR A 124 9.71 -5.78 -3.88
C THR A 124 9.54 -7.20 -4.45
N ILE A 125 10.03 -7.42 -5.68
CA ILE A 125 10.01 -8.75 -6.32
C ILE A 125 10.77 -9.77 -5.48
N ASP A 126 11.89 -9.36 -4.87
CA ASP A 126 12.73 -10.25 -4.07
C ASP A 126 12.27 -10.35 -2.61
N ARG A 127 11.49 -9.38 -2.13
CA ARG A 127 10.93 -9.32 -0.78
C ARG A 127 9.52 -8.76 -0.85
N PRO A 128 8.54 -9.58 -1.19
CA PRO A 128 7.16 -9.13 -1.33
C PRO A 128 6.44 -8.85 0.00
N GLN A 129 7.11 -9.05 1.13
CA GLN A 129 6.56 -8.71 2.44
C GLN A 129 6.33 -7.19 2.51
N MET A 130 5.23 -6.85 3.14
CA MET A 130 4.85 -5.46 3.41
C MET A 130 5.24 -5.09 4.82
N ILE A 131 5.51 -3.81 5.01
CA ILE A 131 5.56 -3.24 6.36
C ILE A 131 4.13 -3.05 6.87
N PHE A 132 3.93 -3.25 8.17
CA PHE A 132 2.67 -2.94 8.83
C PHE A 132 2.95 -2.46 10.25
N PHE A 133 2.64 -1.20 10.51
CA PHE A 133 2.69 -0.61 11.83
C PHE A 133 1.31 -0.09 12.18
N ILE A 134 0.88 -0.32 13.39
CA ILE A 134 -0.35 0.24 13.92
C ILE A 134 -0.09 0.87 15.28
N LYS A 135 -0.66 2.03 15.49
CA LYS A 135 -0.85 2.68 16.77
C LYS A 135 -2.33 2.85 16.97
N GLU A 136 -2.87 2.25 17.99
CA GLU A 136 -4.29 2.33 18.26
C GLU A 136 -4.67 3.58 19.04
N LYS A 137 -5.96 3.92 18.96
CA LYS A 137 -6.53 4.99 19.76
C LYS A 137 -6.36 4.70 21.25
N ASN A 138 -5.84 5.70 22.00
CA ASN A 138 -5.58 5.61 23.45
C ASN A 138 -4.52 4.55 23.83
N GLU A 139 -3.73 4.08 22.91
CA GLU A 139 -2.62 3.19 23.21
C GLU A 139 -1.55 3.93 24.04
N THR A 140 -1.04 3.25 25.09
CA THR A 140 -0.14 3.84 26.07
C THR A 140 1.21 3.14 26.17
N HIS A 141 1.60 2.36 25.17
CA HIS A 141 2.91 1.70 25.16
C HIS A 141 4.06 2.71 25.01
N GLU A 142 5.08 2.57 25.84
CA GLU A 142 6.27 3.41 25.78
C GLU A 142 7.20 3.06 24.61
N MET A 143 7.13 1.82 24.14
CA MET A 143 7.95 1.30 23.05
C MET A 143 7.10 0.52 22.05
N MET A 144 7.53 0.54 20.80
CA MET A 144 6.96 -0.32 19.76
C MET A 144 7.11 -1.80 20.16
N GLN A 145 6.03 -2.54 20.03
CA GLN A 145 6.01 -3.99 20.20
C GLN A 145 5.99 -4.67 18.84
N GLU A 146 6.74 -5.73 18.72
CA GLU A 146 6.80 -6.55 17.50
C GLU A 146 6.00 -7.82 17.72
N THR A 147 5.29 -8.25 16.69
CA THR A 147 4.54 -9.51 16.68
C THR A 147 4.83 -10.27 15.39
N SER A 148 4.82 -11.59 15.48
CA SER A 148 4.88 -12.51 14.34
C SER A 148 3.50 -13.05 13.93
N ALA A 149 2.43 -12.35 14.28
CA ALA A 149 1.07 -12.68 13.83
C ALA A 149 1.00 -12.75 12.29
N PRO A 150 0.41 -13.82 11.73
CA PRO A 150 0.48 -14.08 10.29
C PRO A 150 -0.54 -13.26 9.48
N ILE A 151 -0.40 -11.95 9.48
CA ILE A 151 -1.29 -11.01 8.78
C ILE A 151 -0.92 -10.82 7.32
N THR A 152 -1.87 -10.30 6.54
CA THR A 152 -1.74 -9.86 5.14
C THR A 152 -2.47 -8.53 4.94
N LEU A 153 -2.47 -7.96 3.75
CA LEU A 153 -3.29 -6.76 3.45
C LEU A 153 -4.80 -7.01 3.52
N ASN A 154 -5.25 -8.26 3.46
CA ASN A 154 -6.68 -8.57 3.57
C ASN A 154 -7.25 -8.13 4.93
N GLU A 155 -6.42 -8.11 5.95
CA GLU A 155 -6.80 -7.71 7.31
C GLU A 155 -6.89 -6.18 7.48
N LEU A 156 -6.40 -5.39 6.52
CA LEU A 156 -6.37 -3.92 6.64
C LEU A 156 -7.79 -3.32 6.76
N VAL A 157 -8.70 -3.71 5.88
CA VAL A 157 -10.07 -3.16 5.90
C VAL A 157 -10.83 -3.55 7.15
N PRO A 158 -10.89 -4.85 7.55
CA PRO A 158 -11.55 -5.23 8.82
C PRO A 158 -10.93 -4.53 10.03
N THR A 159 -9.62 -4.37 10.09
CA THR A 159 -8.95 -3.63 11.18
C THR A 159 -9.36 -2.17 11.25
N ILE A 160 -9.47 -1.49 10.10
CA ILE A 160 -9.97 -0.11 10.06
C ILE A 160 -11.42 -0.05 10.57
N VAL A 161 -12.28 -0.96 10.13
CA VAL A 161 -13.69 -1.00 10.57
C VAL A 161 -13.79 -1.28 12.07
N GLU A 162 -13.00 -2.20 12.58
CA GLU A 162 -12.90 -2.51 14.01
C GLU A 162 -12.45 -1.29 14.82
N SER A 163 -11.42 -0.56 14.36
CA SER A 163 -10.93 0.64 15.04
C SER A 163 -11.96 1.77 15.15
N LEU A 164 -12.99 1.72 14.30
CA LEU A 164 -14.15 2.61 14.36
C LEU A 164 -15.26 2.09 15.31
N GLY A 165 -15.02 0.96 15.98
CA GLY A 165 -15.98 0.30 16.87
C GLY A 165 -17.20 -0.28 16.12
N LYS A 166 -17.01 -0.71 14.88
CA LYS A 166 -18.03 -1.32 14.01
C LYS A 166 -17.81 -2.82 13.86
N ASP A 167 -18.89 -3.52 13.52
CA ASP A 167 -18.81 -4.93 13.14
C ASP A 167 -18.07 -5.04 11.80
N TYR A 168 -16.99 -5.82 11.79
CA TYR A 168 -16.12 -6.03 10.63
C TYR A 168 -16.25 -7.43 10.01
N SER A 169 -17.13 -8.28 10.57
CA SER A 169 -17.22 -9.70 10.21
C SER A 169 -17.53 -9.95 8.72
N GLU A 170 -18.22 -9.03 8.05
CA GLU A 170 -18.49 -9.12 6.62
C GLU A 170 -17.27 -8.83 5.73
N PHE A 171 -16.21 -8.22 6.29
CA PHE A 171 -14.97 -7.87 5.59
C PHE A 171 -13.85 -8.88 5.80
N GLY A 172 -14.05 -9.87 6.67
CA GLY A 172 -13.05 -10.88 7.03
C GLY A 172 -12.53 -10.73 8.45
N SER A 173 -11.33 -11.20 8.71
CA SER A 173 -10.66 -11.11 10.01
C SER A 173 -9.86 -9.82 10.15
N SER A 174 -9.81 -9.26 11.35
CA SER A 174 -8.90 -8.16 11.67
C SER A 174 -7.52 -8.69 12.08
N ILE A 175 -6.52 -7.79 12.20
CA ILE A 175 -5.20 -8.18 12.70
C ILE A 175 -5.25 -8.74 14.13
N HIS A 176 -6.23 -8.36 14.92
CA HIS A 176 -6.41 -8.78 16.32
C HIS A 176 -7.00 -10.18 16.46
N ASP A 177 -7.50 -10.77 15.37
CA ASP A 177 -7.98 -12.14 15.34
C ASP A 177 -6.83 -13.17 15.28
N PHE A 178 -5.58 -12.72 15.11
CA PHE A 178 -4.41 -13.59 14.99
C PHE A 178 -3.44 -13.43 16.15
N ASN A 179 -2.90 -14.55 16.61
CA ASN A 179 -1.96 -14.57 17.69
C ASN A 179 -0.51 -14.57 17.18
N ASP A 180 0.38 -14.09 18.04
CA ASP A 180 1.82 -14.18 17.82
C ASP A 180 2.24 -15.66 17.65
N GLY A 181 3.03 -15.94 16.62
CA GLY A 181 3.48 -17.29 16.27
C GLY A 181 2.41 -18.26 15.76
N GLU A 182 1.20 -17.79 15.48
CA GLU A 182 0.15 -18.61 14.89
C GLU A 182 0.55 -19.11 13.49
N LEU A 183 0.24 -20.37 13.17
CA LEU A 183 0.44 -20.93 11.85
C LEU A 183 -0.82 -20.73 11.01
N ARG A 184 -0.68 -19.96 9.93
CA ARG A 184 -1.76 -19.69 8.98
C ARG A 184 -1.26 -19.83 7.56
N GLU A 185 -2.04 -20.52 6.73
CA GLU A 185 -1.77 -20.57 5.31
C GLU A 185 -2.04 -19.20 4.66
N ARG A 186 -1.05 -18.71 3.91
CA ARG A 186 -1.10 -17.46 3.16
C ARG A 186 -0.68 -17.71 1.73
N THR A 187 -1.33 -17.03 0.80
CA THR A 187 -1.06 -17.16 -0.63
C THR A 187 -0.58 -15.83 -1.19
N VAL A 188 0.52 -15.86 -1.93
CA VAL A 188 1.08 -14.70 -2.64
C VAL A 188 1.06 -14.97 -4.14
N TYR A 189 0.64 -13.97 -4.91
CA TYR A 189 0.60 -14.00 -6.36
C TYR A 189 1.69 -13.08 -6.90
N ILE A 190 2.62 -13.65 -7.66
CA ILE A 190 3.71 -12.90 -8.30
C ILE A 190 3.52 -12.99 -9.82
N ARG A 191 3.56 -11.83 -10.49
CA ARG A 191 3.49 -11.76 -11.95
C ARG A 191 4.64 -12.52 -12.58
N ASP A 192 4.35 -13.31 -13.60
CA ASP A 192 5.32 -14.12 -14.32
C ASP A 192 5.02 -14.15 -15.83
N PHE A 193 5.93 -14.73 -16.58
CA PHE A 193 5.84 -14.89 -18.02
C PHE A 193 5.87 -16.37 -18.38
N ASP A 194 4.83 -16.85 -19.06
CA ASP A 194 4.75 -18.17 -19.63
C ASP A 194 5.00 -18.08 -21.16
N GLU A 195 6.17 -18.54 -21.58
CA GLU A 195 6.59 -18.51 -23.01
C GLU A 195 5.64 -19.30 -23.94
N SER A 196 4.85 -20.23 -23.40
CA SER A 196 3.91 -21.03 -24.17
C SER A 196 2.63 -20.28 -24.55
N LYS A 197 2.42 -19.08 -24.02
CA LYS A 197 1.21 -18.26 -24.19
C LYS A 197 1.49 -16.93 -24.86
N PRO A 198 0.53 -16.38 -25.58
CA PRO A 198 0.67 -15.05 -26.15
C PRO A 198 0.85 -14.00 -25.03
N PRO A 199 1.72 -12.98 -25.24
CA PRO A 199 1.85 -11.89 -24.31
C PRO A 199 0.55 -11.10 -24.19
N VAL A 200 0.16 -10.78 -22.96
CA VAL A 200 -0.96 -9.85 -22.71
C VAL A 200 -0.37 -8.43 -22.62
N PRO A 201 -0.98 -7.42 -23.25
CA PRO A 201 -0.55 -6.05 -23.10
C PRO A 201 -0.54 -5.67 -21.61
N CYS A 202 0.62 -5.38 -21.06
CA CYS A 202 0.76 -4.95 -19.68
C CYS A 202 0.86 -3.44 -19.64
N TYR A 203 -0.01 -2.79 -18.89
CA TYR A 203 -0.12 -1.33 -18.82
C TYR A 203 0.98 -0.64 -18.02
N ASP A 204 1.80 -1.40 -17.31
CA ASP A 204 2.79 -0.82 -16.38
C ASP A 204 4.10 -0.36 -17.04
N GLY A 205 4.19 -0.36 -18.36
CA GLY A 205 5.30 0.22 -19.12
C GLY A 205 6.71 -0.33 -18.82
N LEU A 206 6.86 -1.09 -17.75
CA LEU A 206 8.16 -1.54 -17.21
C LEU A 206 8.59 -2.92 -17.74
N ARG A 207 7.70 -3.65 -18.37
CA ARG A 207 8.00 -5.00 -18.88
C ARG A 207 7.36 -5.20 -20.25
N ASP A 208 8.02 -4.88 -21.29
CA ASP A 208 7.79 -5.18 -22.73
C ASP A 208 6.63 -6.17 -23.07
N GLY A 209 5.46 -6.05 -22.46
CA GLY A 209 4.29 -6.87 -22.72
C GLY A 209 4.44 -8.36 -22.42
N LYS A 210 5.34 -8.77 -21.54
CA LYS A 210 5.69 -10.18 -21.31
C LYS A 210 5.05 -10.83 -20.08
N VAL A 211 4.14 -10.15 -19.38
CA VAL A 211 3.45 -10.75 -18.23
C VAL A 211 2.16 -11.39 -18.72
N ASN A 212 2.02 -12.69 -18.58
CA ASN A 212 0.82 -13.42 -19.00
C ASN A 212 0.43 -14.56 -18.04
N ALA A 213 1.07 -14.61 -16.86
CA ALA A 213 0.84 -15.63 -15.85
C ALA A 213 1.09 -15.07 -14.45
N TYR A 214 0.56 -15.77 -13.45
CA TYR A 214 0.93 -15.58 -12.05
C TYR A 214 1.57 -16.85 -11.52
N ARG A 215 2.65 -16.70 -10.75
CA ARG A 215 3.10 -17.75 -9.84
C ARG A 215 2.37 -17.59 -8.54
N VAL A 216 1.89 -18.71 -8.03
CA VAL A 216 1.14 -18.75 -6.76
C VAL A 216 2.00 -19.48 -5.75
N TYR A 217 2.29 -18.82 -4.66
CA TYR A 217 3.07 -19.37 -3.56
C TYR A 217 2.19 -19.47 -2.33
N THR A 218 2.15 -20.63 -1.71
CA THR A 218 1.43 -20.86 -0.46
C THR A 218 2.42 -21.25 0.63
N TYR A 219 2.34 -20.60 1.78
CA TYR A 219 3.22 -20.84 2.93
C TYR A 219 2.45 -20.65 4.23
N THR A 220 2.93 -21.27 5.32
CA THR A 220 2.25 -21.26 6.62
C THR A 220 3.04 -20.59 7.73
N GLY A 221 4.34 -20.49 7.60
CA GLY A 221 5.23 -19.96 8.65
C GLY A 221 5.59 -18.49 8.49
N GLY A 222 6.70 -18.12 9.08
CA GLY A 222 7.27 -16.80 9.06
C GLY A 222 8.00 -16.44 7.76
N GLU A 223 8.88 -15.44 7.84
CA GLU A 223 9.66 -14.92 6.70
C GLU A 223 10.52 -15.99 6.03
N ASP A 224 11.19 -16.82 6.82
CA ASP A 224 12.07 -17.87 6.30
C ASP A 224 11.32 -18.92 5.47
N GLU A 225 10.11 -19.31 5.89
CA GLU A 225 9.29 -20.24 5.12
C GLU A 225 8.76 -19.59 3.84
N PHE A 226 8.43 -18.31 3.88
CA PHE A 226 8.02 -17.57 2.69
C PHE A 226 9.17 -17.50 1.66
N VAL A 227 10.38 -17.15 2.09
CA VAL A 227 11.56 -17.13 1.22
C VAL A 227 11.83 -18.51 0.62
N ASN A 228 11.74 -19.57 1.44
CA ASN A 228 11.90 -20.93 0.94
C ASN A 228 10.81 -21.34 -0.05
N ALA A 229 9.57 -20.91 0.15
CA ALA A 229 8.48 -21.14 -0.79
C ALA A 229 8.72 -20.44 -2.14
N LEU A 230 9.25 -19.21 -2.14
CA LEU A 230 9.58 -18.46 -3.35
C LEU A 230 10.64 -19.16 -4.24
N TYR A 231 11.57 -19.84 -3.63
CA TYR A 231 12.65 -20.56 -4.31
C TYR A 231 12.45 -22.08 -4.39
N GLY A 232 11.31 -22.57 -3.91
CA GLY A 232 10.94 -23.98 -3.97
C GLY A 232 10.40 -24.43 -5.32
N ASP A 233 10.31 -25.75 -5.51
CA ASP A 233 9.88 -26.36 -6.80
C ASP A 233 8.34 -26.42 -6.97
N ASP A 234 7.57 -26.14 -5.93
CA ASP A 234 6.10 -26.22 -5.92
C ASP A 234 5.46 -24.91 -6.40
N ILE A 235 5.62 -24.59 -7.68
CA ILE A 235 5.07 -23.38 -8.29
C ILE A 235 3.85 -23.72 -9.13
N ILE A 236 2.71 -23.15 -8.78
CA ILE A 236 1.48 -23.24 -9.57
C ILE A 236 1.40 -22.01 -10.47
N THR A 237 1.48 -22.23 -11.80
CA THR A 237 1.27 -21.17 -12.77
C THR A 237 -0.20 -21.12 -13.15
N ILE A 238 -0.87 -20.02 -12.82
CA ILE A 238 -2.24 -19.75 -13.25
C ILE A 238 -2.20 -18.79 -14.44
N PRO A 239 -2.76 -19.14 -15.61
CA PRO A 239 -2.80 -18.22 -16.74
C PRO A 239 -3.61 -16.99 -16.40
N MET A 240 -3.11 -15.82 -16.78
CA MET A 240 -3.93 -14.60 -16.77
C MET A 240 -5.08 -14.77 -17.74
N VAL A 241 -6.30 -14.62 -17.27
CA VAL A 241 -7.49 -14.70 -18.12
C VAL A 241 -7.70 -13.35 -18.78
N ASP A 242 -7.83 -13.32 -20.10
CA ASP A 242 -7.99 -12.11 -20.94
C ASP A 242 -9.21 -11.22 -20.60
N SER A 243 -9.97 -11.54 -19.57
CA SER A 243 -11.31 -10.99 -19.33
C SER A 243 -11.37 -9.83 -18.34
N TYR A 244 -10.27 -9.22 -17.95
CA TYR A 244 -10.30 -8.15 -16.94
C TYR A 244 -9.77 -6.78 -17.41
N PHE A 245 -9.67 -6.57 -18.72
CA PHE A 245 -9.33 -5.23 -19.25
C PHE A 245 -10.24 -4.84 -20.41
#